data_b807332a20f75d384d83ae57ddad4a04
#
_entry.id   b807332a20f75d384d83ae57ddad4a04
#
_cell.length_a   1.000
_cell.length_b   1.000
_cell.length_c   1.000
_cell.angle_alpha   90.00
_cell.angle_beta   90.00
_cell.angle_gamma   90.00
#
_symmetry.space_group_name_H-M   'P 1'
#
loop_
_entity.id
_entity.type
_entity.pdbx_description
1 polymer ?
#
loop_
_entity_poly.entity_id
_entity_poly.type
_entity_poly.pdbx_seq_one_letter_code
_entity_poly.pdbx_strand_id
1 'polypeptide(L)'
;MEKKIKALALFSGGLDSALAVKVVKDQGVEVIALNFVSHFFGGKNEKAEKMAEQLGIKLEYIDFKSRHTEIVKNPVYGRGKNMNPCIDCHSLMFKIAGELLEEYGAQFVISGEVLGQRPMSQNAAALEKVKKLSGMEDLVLRPLSAKLLPPSKAELEGWVDREKLLDIQGRGRGRQMDLMKYYGIEDYPTPGGGCLLTDPAYSDRLEILEKDGLLEEKESYLFHLLKI
;
A
#
# COMPACT_ATOMS: atom_id res chain seq x y z
N MET A 1 17.32 26.69 -9.34
CA MET A 1 15.95 26.23 -8.98
C MET A 1 16.12 25.10 -7.96
N GLU A 2 15.57 25.23 -6.77
CA GLU A 2 15.55 24.14 -5.81
C GLU A 2 14.81 22.94 -6.43
N LYS A 3 15.42 21.77 -6.32
CA LYS A 3 14.83 20.53 -6.83
C LYS A 3 13.59 20.23 -6.00
N LYS A 4 12.40 20.29 -6.60
CA LYS A 4 11.14 19.99 -5.91
C LYS A 4 11.16 18.54 -5.42
N ILE A 5 10.93 18.36 -4.13
CA ILE A 5 10.87 17.02 -3.51
C ILE A 5 9.62 16.30 -4.00
N LYS A 6 9.79 15.02 -4.39
CA LYS A 6 8.71 14.15 -4.86
C LYS A 6 8.66 12.85 -4.07
N ALA A 7 7.47 12.34 -3.88
CA ALA A 7 7.23 11.04 -3.26
C ALA A 7 6.33 10.16 -4.14
N LEU A 8 6.57 8.85 -4.12
CA LEU A 8 5.64 7.87 -4.65
C LEU A 8 4.75 7.37 -3.51
N ALA A 9 3.44 7.32 -3.73
CA ALA A 9 2.49 6.85 -2.73
C ALA A 9 1.92 5.49 -3.11
N LEU A 10 1.99 4.50 -2.23
CA LEU A 10 1.18 3.29 -2.35
C LEU A 10 -0.29 3.68 -2.12
N PHE A 11 -1.09 3.69 -3.17
CA PHE A 11 -2.38 4.35 -3.18
C PHE A 11 -3.52 3.41 -3.61
N SER A 12 -4.34 3.04 -2.66
CA SER A 12 -5.53 2.21 -2.91
C SER A 12 -6.80 3.03 -3.21
N GLY A 13 -6.77 4.35 -3.08
CA GLY A 13 -7.94 5.21 -3.12
C GLY A 13 -8.77 5.20 -1.83
N GLY A 14 -8.35 4.43 -0.81
CA GLY A 14 -8.99 4.41 0.51
C GLY A 14 -8.56 5.60 1.38
N LEU A 15 -9.34 5.85 2.46
CA LEU A 15 -9.16 7.00 3.34
C LEU A 15 -7.72 7.13 3.87
N ASP A 16 -7.13 6.06 4.38
CA ASP A 16 -5.79 6.13 5.00
C ASP A 16 -4.72 6.52 3.97
N SER A 17 -4.81 5.99 2.73
CA SER A 17 -3.89 6.36 1.65
C SER A 17 -4.08 7.82 1.20
N ALA A 18 -5.33 8.30 1.16
CA ALA A 18 -5.65 9.68 0.84
C ALA A 18 -5.12 10.66 1.91
N LEU A 19 -5.32 10.33 3.19
CA LEU A 19 -4.82 11.13 4.30
C LEU A 19 -3.28 11.17 4.32
N ALA A 20 -2.61 10.04 4.08
CA ALA A 20 -1.15 10.01 4.00
C ALA A 20 -0.61 10.93 2.90
N VAL A 21 -1.25 10.92 1.73
CA VAL A 21 -0.95 11.85 0.63
C VAL A 21 -1.14 13.30 1.07
N LYS A 22 -2.27 13.60 1.71
CA LYS A 22 -2.62 14.97 2.10
C LYS A 22 -1.62 15.55 3.09
N VAL A 23 -1.27 14.78 4.14
CA VAL A 23 -0.30 15.19 5.18
C VAL A 23 1.07 15.53 4.58
N VAL A 24 1.51 14.80 3.56
CA VAL A 24 2.81 15.04 2.91
C VAL A 24 2.72 16.17 1.89
N LYS A 25 1.64 16.22 1.12
CA LYS A 25 1.42 17.24 0.10
C LYS A 25 1.30 18.64 0.70
N ASP A 26 0.69 18.77 1.89
CA ASP A 26 0.58 20.04 2.62
C ASP A 26 1.94 20.59 3.08
N GLN A 27 2.99 19.78 3.01
CA GLN A 27 4.37 20.20 3.26
C GLN A 27 5.13 20.59 1.99
N GLY A 28 4.43 20.71 0.85
CA GLY A 28 5.02 21.14 -0.43
C GLY A 28 5.64 20.02 -1.24
N VAL A 29 5.54 18.77 -0.81
CA VAL A 29 6.01 17.60 -1.56
C VAL A 29 5.06 17.29 -2.71
N GLU A 30 5.59 17.06 -3.90
CA GLU A 30 4.83 16.53 -5.02
C GLU A 30 4.61 15.03 -4.83
N VAL A 31 3.37 14.56 -4.96
CA VAL A 31 3.04 13.16 -4.76
C VAL A 31 2.48 12.56 -6.04
N ILE A 32 3.01 11.39 -6.43
CA ILE A 32 2.50 10.56 -7.51
C ILE A 32 1.95 9.28 -6.88
N ALA A 33 0.69 8.98 -7.15
CA ALA A 33 -0.01 7.82 -6.64
C ALA A 33 0.25 6.58 -7.51
N LEU A 34 0.64 5.48 -6.87
CA LEU A 34 0.80 4.18 -7.51
C LEU A 34 -0.34 3.25 -7.05
N ASN A 35 -1.23 2.89 -7.96
CA ASN A 35 -2.29 1.90 -7.72
C ASN A 35 -1.86 0.55 -8.30
N PHE A 36 -1.64 -0.42 -7.43
CA PHE A 36 -1.16 -1.74 -7.80
C PHE A 36 -2.28 -2.65 -8.26
N VAL A 37 -2.05 -3.34 -9.39
CA VAL A 37 -3.00 -4.26 -10.02
C VAL A 37 -2.48 -5.68 -9.98
N SER A 38 -3.26 -6.58 -9.37
CA SER A 38 -2.99 -8.01 -9.22
C SER A 38 -4.14 -8.84 -9.83
N HIS A 39 -3.96 -10.16 -9.95
CA HIS A 39 -5.06 -11.08 -10.22
C HIS A 39 -6.06 -11.15 -9.06
N PHE A 40 -5.61 -10.83 -7.84
CA PHE A 40 -6.36 -11.02 -6.60
C PHE A 40 -6.95 -9.73 -6.03
N PHE A 41 -6.55 -8.58 -6.53
CA PHE A 41 -7.10 -7.26 -6.19
C PHE A 41 -6.70 -6.19 -7.20
N GLY A 42 -7.36 -5.03 -7.12
CA GLY A 42 -7.09 -3.90 -8.01
C GLY A 42 -7.79 -4.04 -9.36
N GLY A 43 -7.26 -3.39 -10.36
CA GLY A 43 -7.85 -3.16 -11.67
C GLY A 43 -8.25 -1.70 -11.84
N LYS A 44 -8.87 -1.35 -12.98
CA LYS A 44 -9.38 0.00 -13.18
C LYS A 44 -10.35 0.34 -12.04
N ASN A 45 -10.02 1.39 -11.28
CA ASN A 45 -10.67 1.69 -10.02
C ASN A 45 -11.15 3.15 -10.00
N GLU A 46 -12.39 3.36 -10.43
CA GLU A 46 -13.02 4.69 -10.47
C GLU A 46 -12.95 5.44 -9.13
N LYS A 47 -12.98 4.73 -8.00
CA LYS A 47 -12.87 5.35 -6.67
C LYS A 47 -11.45 5.88 -6.43
N ALA A 48 -10.42 5.16 -6.86
CA ALA A 48 -9.05 5.64 -6.79
C ALA A 48 -8.81 6.81 -7.74
N GLU A 49 -9.40 6.77 -8.95
CA GLU A 49 -9.33 7.87 -9.92
C GLU A 49 -9.97 9.15 -9.35
N LYS A 50 -11.21 9.07 -8.87
CA LYS A 50 -11.92 10.20 -8.24
C LYS A 50 -11.16 10.76 -7.03
N MET A 51 -10.62 9.88 -6.18
CA MET A 51 -9.84 10.31 -5.03
C MET A 51 -8.54 11.00 -5.45
N ALA A 52 -7.83 10.48 -6.46
CA ALA A 52 -6.62 11.11 -6.98
C ALA A 52 -6.92 12.48 -7.61
N GLU A 53 -8.04 12.60 -8.34
CA GLU A 53 -8.53 13.87 -8.88
C GLU A 53 -8.86 14.88 -7.76
N GLN A 54 -9.59 14.46 -6.73
CA GLN A 54 -9.90 15.30 -5.56
C GLN A 54 -8.65 15.79 -4.84
N LEU A 55 -7.61 14.95 -4.75
CA LEU A 55 -6.33 15.30 -4.15
C LEU A 55 -5.43 16.11 -5.09
N GLY A 56 -5.77 16.24 -6.38
CA GLY A 56 -4.95 16.89 -7.40
C GLY A 56 -3.58 16.23 -7.53
N ILE A 57 -3.54 14.90 -7.68
CA ILE A 57 -2.34 14.09 -7.85
C ILE A 57 -2.44 13.21 -9.09
N LYS A 58 -1.29 12.91 -9.69
CA LYS A 58 -1.20 11.95 -10.80
C LYS A 58 -1.40 10.54 -10.24
N LEU A 59 -2.20 9.71 -10.93
CA LEU A 59 -2.41 8.30 -10.63
C LEU A 59 -1.80 7.44 -11.72
N GLU A 60 -0.97 6.48 -11.32
CA GLU A 60 -0.37 5.47 -12.19
C GLU A 60 -0.84 4.08 -11.76
N TYR A 61 -1.16 3.23 -12.73
CA TYR A 61 -1.48 1.82 -12.49
C TYR A 61 -0.25 0.96 -12.70
N ILE A 62 0.12 0.21 -11.66
CA ILE A 62 1.30 -0.68 -11.68
C ILE A 62 0.82 -2.12 -11.76
N ASP A 63 0.98 -2.74 -12.90
CA ASP A 63 0.72 -4.18 -13.06
C ASP A 63 1.88 -4.98 -12.44
N PHE A 64 1.57 -5.77 -11.43
CA PHE A 64 2.55 -6.64 -10.78
C PHE A 64 2.05 -8.09 -10.64
N LYS A 65 1.08 -8.47 -11.48
CA LYS A 65 0.40 -9.77 -11.43
C LYS A 65 1.36 -10.95 -11.38
N SER A 66 2.31 -10.99 -12.31
CA SER A 66 3.28 -12.09 -12.40
C SER A 66 4.13 -12.19 -11.13
N ARG A 67 4.73 -11.07 -10.70
CA ARG A 67 5.53 -11.04 -9.46
C ARG A 67 4.69 -11.38 -8.22
N HIS A 68 3.42 -10.98 -8.19
CA HIS A 68 2.52 -11.29 -7.08
C HIS A 68 2.14 -12.77 -7.05
N THR A 69 1.87 -13.40 -8.21
CA THR A 69 1.61 -14.83 -8.30
C THR A 69 2.76 -15.64 -7.71
N GLU A 70 4.02 -15.27 -8.00
CA GLU A 70 5.19 -15.93 -7.43
C GLU A 70 5.25 -15.86 -5.90
N ILE A 71 4.95 -14.73 -5.30
CA ILE A 71 4.94 -14.63 -3.82
C ILE A 71 3.71 -15.31 -3.19
N VAL A 72 2.61 -15.47 -3.93
CA VAL A 72 1.46 -16.26 -3.45
C VAL A 72 1.82 -17.73 -3.41
N LYS A 73 2.60 -18.24 -4.38
CA LYS A 73 3.12 -19.61 -4.39
C LYS A 73 4.14 -19.83 -3.28
N ASN A 74 5.13 -18.96 -3.17
CA ASN A 74 6.32 -19.15 -2.33
C ASN A 74 6.57 -17.94 -1.42
N PRO A 75 5.71 -17.67 -0.44
CA PRO A 75 5.89 -16.53 0.46
C PRO A 75 7.03 -16.75 1.45
N VAL A 76 7.90 -15.75 1.62
CA VAL A 76 9.02 -15.78 2.57
C VAL A 76 8.54 -15.81 4.03
N TYR A 77 7.51 -15.03 4.33
CA TYR A 77 6.94 -14.96 5.70
C TYR A 77 5.68 -15.80 5.88
N GLY A 78 5.38 -16.64 4.88
CA GLY A 78 4.22 -17.51 4.89
C GLY A 78 2.91 -16.77 4.65
N ARG A 79 1.84 -17.53 4.75
CA ARG A 79 0.47 -17.06 4.56
C ARG A 79 -0.17 -16.73 5.90
N GLY A 80 -1.05 -15.75 5.92
CA GLY A 80 -1.91 -15.46 7.04
C GLY A 80 -3.06 -16.46 7.16
N LYS A 81 -4.22 -15.97 7.62
CA LYS A 81 -5.45 -16.76 7.50
C LYS A 81 -5.76 -16.85 6.00
N ASN A 82 -6.08 -18.05 5.51
CA ASN A 82 -6.28 -18.32 4.08
C ASN A 82 -4.96 -18.14 3.26
N MET A 83 -5.04 -17.92 1.95
CA MET A 83 -3.86 -17.88 1.07
C MET A 83 -3.18 -16.49 0.97
N ASN A 84 -3.35 -15.61 1.95
CA ASN A 84 -2.89 -14.22 1.86
C ASN A 84 -1.46 -13.99 2.40
N PRO A 85 -0.44 -13.78 1.57
CA PRO A 85 0.92 -13.44 2.00
C PRO A 85 1.06 -11.93 2.23
N CYS A 86 0.29 -11.35 3.17
CA CYS A 86 0.19 -9.90 3.32
C CYS A 86 1.54 -9.18 3.52
N ILE A 87 2.47 -9.76 4.29
CA ILE A 87 3.79 -9.16 4.53
C ILE A 87 4.58 -9.13 3.22
N ASP A 88 4.63 -10.25 2.51
CA ASP A 88 5.35 -10.38 1.24
C ASP A 88 4.75 -9.49 0.16
N CYS A 89 3.42 -9.41 0.09
CA CYS A 89 2.71 -8.55 -0.85
C CYS A 89 3.04 -7.07 -0.63
N HIS A 90 2.98 -6.59 0.62
CA HIS A 90 3.34 -5.20 0.94
C HIS A 90 4.82 -4.95 0.65
N SER A 91 5.71 -5.89 1.00
CA SER A 91 7.14 -5.77 0.70
C SER A 91 7.40 -5.66 -0.79
N LEU A 92 6.71 -6.46 -1.62
CA LEU A 92 6.84 -6.39 -3.06
C LEU A 92 6.35 -5.06 -3.64
N MET A 93 5.23 -4.53 -3.15
CA MET A 93 4.75 -3.21 -3.58
C MET A 93 5.76 -2.10 -3.24
N PHE A 94 6.35 -2.10 -2.04
CA PHE A 94 7.40 -1.14 -1.68
C PHE A 94 8.65 -1.32 -2.54
N LYS A 95 9.08 -2.55 -2.79
CA LYS A 95 10.22 -2.84 -3.65
C LYS A 95 10.02 -2.29 -5.06
N ILE A 96 8.86 -2.54 -5.66
CA ILE A 96 8.54 -2.02 -7.00
C ILE A 96 8.47 -0.47 -6.98
N ALA A 97 7.86 0.12 -5.96
CA ALA A 97 7.87 1.58 -5.82
C ALA A 97 9.30 2.14 -5.71
N GLY A 98 10.20 1.43 -5.02
CA GLY A 98 11.62 1.76 -4.94
C GLY A 98 12.34 1.70 -6.30
N GLU A 99 12.05 0.66 -7.09
CA GLU A 99 12.57 0.50 -8.45
C GLU A 99 12.13 1.66 -9.39
N LEU A 100 11.00 2.28 -9.09
CA LEU A 100 10.43 3.39 -9.87
C LEU A 100 10.87 4.79 -9.40
N LEU A 101 11.57 4.93 -8.28
CA LEU A 101 11.96 6.24 -7.74
C LEU A 101 12.74 7.09 -8.75
N GLU A 102 13.72 6.50 -9.42
CA GLU A 102 14.56 7.20 -10.38
C GLU A 102 13.75 7.65 -11.61
N GLU A 103 12.92 6.78 -12.15
CA GLU A 103 12.07 7.05 -13.32
C GLU A 103 11.15 8.26 -13.08
N TYR A 104 10.54 8.34 -11.89
CA TYR A 104 9.64 9.45 -11.54
C TYR A 104 10.38 10.66 -10.92
N GLY A 105 11.69 10.56 -10.71
CA GLY A 105 12.50 11.60 -10.05
C GLY A 105 12.08 11.81 -8.60
N ALA A 106 11.54 10.77 -7.94
CA ALA A 106 11.09 10.79 -6.56
C ALA A 106 12.23 10.39 -5.59
N GLN A 107 12.15 10.83 -4.34
CA GLN A 107 13.18 10.61 -3.33
C GLN A 107 12.79 9.53 -2.32
N PHE A 108 11.50 9.31 -2.07
CA PHE A 108 11.01 8.37 -1.08
C PHE A 108 9.61 7.85 -1.41
N VAL A 109 9.18 6.85 -0.64
CA VAL A 109 7.88 6.21 -0.79
C VAL A 109 7.03 6.45 0.47
N ILE A 110 5.73 6.74 0.29
CA ILE A 110 4.78 6.88 1.38
C ILE A 110 3.69 5.82 1.30
N SER A 111 3.13 5.47 2.45
CA SER A 111 1.94 4.61 2.52
C SER A 111 0.97 5.07 3.60
N GLY A 112 -0.30 4.71 3.42
CA GLY A 112 -1.37 4.92 4.41
C GLY A 112 -1.41 3.86 5.50
N GLU A 113 -0.34 3.08 5.71
CA GLU A 113 -0.29 2.09 6.79
C GLU A 113 -0.31 2.78 8.14
N VAL A 114 -1.15 2.28 9.07
CA VAL A 114 -1.27 2.79 10.44
C VAL A 114 -0.84 1.70 11.41
N LEU A 115 0.07 2.05 12.32
CA LEU A 115 0.59 1.13 13.35
C LEU A 115 -0.56 0.52 14.17
N GLY A 116 -0.63 -0.81 14.21
CA GLY A 116 -1.62 -1.55 14.98
C GLY A 116 -3.03 -1.62 14.37
N GLN A 117 -3.27 -1.02 13.19
CA GLN A 117 -4.59 -1.01 12.57
C GLN A 117 -4.99 -2.38 12.01
N ARG A 118 -4.04 -3.08 11.39
CA ARG A 118 -4.25 -4.46 10.88
C ARG A 118 -3.35 -5.43 11.61
N PRO A 119 -3.90 -6.42 12.35
CA PRO A 119 -3.10 -7.32 13.19
C PRO A 119 -2.03 -8.09 12.45
N MET A 120 -2.31 -8.49 11.20
CA MET A 120 -1.41 -9.34 10.40
C MET A 120 -0.27 -8.56 9.74
N SER A 121 -0.53 -7.35 9.22
CA SER A 121 0.42 -6.63 8.36
C SER A 121 0.86 -5.27 8.89
N GLN A 122 0.22 -4.73 9.93
CA GLN A 122 0.50 -3.37 10.42
C GLN A 122 0.86 -3.31 11.91
N ASN A 123 1.20 -4.45 12.54
CA ASN A 123 1.88 -4.41 13.83
C ASN A 123 3.37 -4.09 13.65
N ALA A 124 4.05 -3.66 14.71
CA ALA A 124 5.44 -3.21 14.63
C ALA A 124 6.37 -4.26 14.00
N ALA A 125 6.23 -5.53 14.36
CA ALA A 125 7.05 -6.61 13.82
C ALA A 125 6.78 -6.85 12.32
N ALA A 126 5.52 -6.74 11.88
CA ALA A 126 5.16 -6.88 10.48
C ALA A 126 5.70 -5.72 9.64
N LEU A 127 5.58 -4.48 10.14
CA LEU A 127 6.12 -3.30 9.46
C LEU A 127 7.64 -3.39 9.30
N GLU A 128 8.34 -3.94 10.28
CA GLU A 128 9.79 -4.15 10.21
C GLU A 128 10.16 -5.25 9.19
N LYS A 129 9.41 -6.36 9.14
CA LYS A 129 9.58 -7.41 8.13
C LYS A 129 9.38 -6.87 6.71
N VAL A 130 8.33 -6.07 6.51
CA VAL A 130 8.05 -5.40 5.23
C VAL A 130 9.23 -4.52 4.83
N LYS A 131 9.76 -3.73 5.76
CA LYS A 131 10.90 -2.85 5.57
C LYS A 131 12.14 -3.62 5.08
N LYS A 132 12.50 -4.68 5.80
CA LYS A 132 13.65 -5.53 5.46
C LYS A 132 13.50 -6.26 4.13
N LEU A 133 12.36 -6.92 3.92
CA LEU A 133 12.14 -7.72 2.70
C LEU A 133 12.04 -6.84 1.44
N SER A 134 11.55 -5.61 1.57
CA SER A 134 11.48 -4.67 0.44
C SER A 134 12.84 -4.10 0.02
N GLY A 135 13.83 -4.11 0.90
CA GLY A 135 15.11 -3.42 0.70
C GLY A 135 15.00 -1.88 0.75
N MET A 136 13.87 -1.36 1.25
CA MET A 136 13.54 0.07 1.27
C MET A 136 13.64 0.67 2.68
N GLU A 137 14.58 0.16 3.50
CA GLU A 137 14.60 0.36 4.96
C GLU A 137 14.42 1.82 5.39
N ASP A 138 15.11 2.75 4.76
CA ASP A 138 15.10 4.16 5.17
C ASP A 138 14.20 5.04 4.30
N LEU A 139 13.73 4.53 3.16
CA LEU A 139 13.01 5.31 2.16
C LEU A 139 11.48 5.22 2.28
N VAL A 140 10.97 4.46 3.26
CA VAL A 140 9.53 4.33 3.50
C VAL A 140 9.10 5.24 4.64
N LEU A 141 8.20 6.17 4.32
CA LEU A 141 7.53 7.02 5.31
C LEU A 141 6.06 6.57 5.49
N ARG A 142 5.61 6.50 6.73
CA ARG A 142 4.22 6.22 7.12
C ARG A 142 3.62 7.46 7.81
N PRO A 143 3.16 8.46 7.07
CA PRO A 143 2.85 9.79 7.60
C PRO A 143 1.85 9.78 8.76
N LEU A 144 0.92 8.81 8.74
CA LEU A 144 -0.13 8.71 9.76
C LEU A 144 0.38 8.20 11.12
N SER A 145 1.50 7.46 11.14
CA SER A 145 2.09 6.87 12.36
C SER A 145 3.55 7.25 12.57
N ALA A 146 4.07 8.20 11.81
CA ALA A 146 5.50 8.47 11.75
C ALA A 146 6.11 8.83 13.12
N LYS A 147 5.39 9.60 13.97
CA LYS A 147 5.88 9.97 15.30
C LYS A 147 6.02 8.77 16.27
N LEU A 148 5.43 7.62 15.94
CA LEU A 148 5.50 6.38 16.72
C LEU A 148 6.53 5.38 16.16
N LEU A 149 7.16 5.72 15.04
CA LEU A 149 8.12 4.88 14.33
C LEU A 149 9.50 5.56 14.31
N PRO A 150 10.59 4.78 14.10
CA PRO A 150 11.90 5.38 13.86
C PRO A 150 11.87 6.36 12.68
N PRO A 151 12.60 7.47 12.73
CA PRO A 151 12.65 8.43 11.64
C PRO A 151 13.09 7.79 10.33
N SER A 152 12.42 8.14 9.25
CA SER A 152 12.80 7.78 7.88
C SER A 152 13.82 8.77 7.32
N LYS A 153 14.46 8.41 6.22
CA LYS A 153 15.38 9.32 5.51
C LYS A 153 14.70 10.63 5.10
N ALA A 154 13.40 10.57 4.73
CA ALA A 154 12.66 11.77 4.36
C ALA A 154 12.59 12.80 5.51
N GLU A 155 12.51 12.33 6.76
CA GLU A 155 12.52 13.16 7.97
C GLU A 155 13.93 13.64 8.30
N LEU A 156 14.93 12.75 8.21
CA LEU A 156 16.33 13.06 8.53
C LEU A 156 16.96 14.07 7.55
N GLU A 157 16.62 13.99 6.27
CA GLU A 157 17.08 14.91 5.22
C GLU A 157 16.25 16.20 5.15
N GLY A 158 15.22 16.33 6.01
CA GLY A 158 14.36 17.51 6.02
C GLY A 158 13.46 17.66 4.79
N TRP A 159 13.23 16.57 4.05
CA TRP A 159 12.25 16.59 2.93
C TRP A 159 10.82 16.73 3.42
N VAL A 160 10.57 16.26 4.65
CA VAL A 160 9.34 16.48 5.41
C VAL A 160 9.66 16.87 6.85
N ASP A 161 8.83 17.73 7.41
CA ASP A 161 8.88 18.13 8.81
C ASP A 161 8.15 17.10 9.67
N ARG A 162 8.90 16.39 10.54
CA ARG A 162 8.35 15.38 11.45
C ARG A 162 7.24 15.93 12.35
N GLU A 163 7.31 17.20 12.76
CA GLU A 163 6.31 17.79 13.64
C GLU A 163 4.93 17.90 12.98
N LYS A 164 4.88 17.94 11.66
CA LYS A 164 3.64 17.93 10.87
C LYS A 164 3.13 16.51 10.55
N LEU A 165 3.90 15.49 10.91
CA LEU A 165 3.48 14.09 10.77
C LEU A 165 2.65 13.66 11.99
N LEU A 166 2.00 12.49 11.90
CA LEU A 166 1.01 12.07 12.87
C LEU A 166 1.50 10.89 13.73
N ASP A 167 0.74 10.64 14.81
CA ASP A 167 0.95 9.60 15.81
C ASP A 167 -0.28 8.69 15.95
N ILE A 168 -0.97 8.43 14.84
CA ILE A 168 -2.15 7.58 14.83
C ILE A 168 -1.74 6.12 15.00
N GLN A 169 -2.46 5.39 15.85
CA GLN A 169 -2.27 3.96 16.08
C GLN A 169 -3.58 3.24 16.42
N GLY A 170 -3.55 1.91 16.24
CA GLY A 170 -4.65 1.05 16.63
C GLY A 170 -5.77 0.97 15.61
N ARG A 171 -6.87 0.30 15.99
CA ARG A 171 -7.99 -0.01 15.09
C ARG A 171 -9.05 1.10 15.02
N GLY A 172 -9.03 2.00 15.96
CA GLY A 172 -9.97 3.13 16.01
C GLY A 172 -9.72 4.08 14.84
N ARG A 173 -10.79 4.56 14.22
CA ARG A 173 -10.71 5.45 13.05
C ARG A 173 -11.19 6.88 13.33
N GLY A 174 -11.42 7.22 14.60
CA GLY A 174 -11.92 8.55 14.97
C GLY A 174 -11.04 9.67 14.41
N ARG A 175 -9.74 9.60 14.66
CA ARG A 175 -8.79 10.61 14.16
C ARG A 175 -8.72 10.70 12.64
N GLN A 176 -8.81 9.58 11.93
CA GLN A 176 -8.88 9.59 10.46
C GLN A 176 -10.17 10.26 9.98
N MET A 177 -11.29 10.03 10.64
CA MET A 177 -12.57 10.68 10.32
C MET A 177 -12.54 12.19 10.57
N ASP A 178 -11.88 12.63 11.64
CA ASP A 178 -11.71 14.05 11.94
C ASP A 178 -10.80 14.73 10.90
N LEU A 179 -9.70 14.09 10.54
CA LEU A 179 -8.81 14.55 9.47
C LEU A 179 -9.51 14.59 8.10
N MET A 180 -10.33 13.58 7.80
CA MET A 180 -11.14 13.56 6.60
C MET A 180 -12.02 14.82 6.49
N LYS A 181 -12.73 15.17 7.57
CA LYS A 181 -13.55 16.38 7.62
C LYS A 181 -12.69 17.64 7.48
N TYR A 182 -11.57 17.71 8.19
CA TYR A 182 -10.65 18.84 8.13
C TYR A 182 -10.12 19.09 6.72
N TYR A 183 -9.79 18.01 5.98
CA TYR A 183 -9.29 18.09 4.61
C TYR A 183 -10.39 18.18 3.54
N GLY A 184 -11.66 18.11 3.92
CA GLY A 184 -12.78 18.13 2.97
C GLY A 184 -12.75 16.91 2.02
N ILE A 185 -12.28 15.76 2.49
CA ILE A 185 -12.30 14.53 1.69
C ILE A 185 -13.70 13.95 1.73
N GLU A 186 -14.33 13.90 0.57
CA GLU A 186 -15.66 13.35 0.37
C GLU A 186 -15.58 12.02 -0.36
N ASP A 187 -16.61 11.19 -0.24
CA ASP A 187 -16.83 9.99 -1.07
C ASP A 187 -15.67 8.97 -1.05
N TYR A 188 -15.16 8.65 0.14
CA TYR A 188 -14.15 7.59 0.28
C TYR A 188 -14.79 6.19 0.35
N PRO A 189 -14.14 5.14 -0.21
CA PRO A 189 -14.67 3.78 -0.14
C PRO A 189 -14.69 3.27 1.29
N THR A 190 -15.79 2.58 1.66
CA THR A 190 -15.86 1.86 2.94
C THR A 190 -14.67 0.92 3.10
N PRO A 191 -14.08 0.81 4.31
CA PRO A 191 -12.99 -0.11 4.57
C PRO A 191 -13.47 -1.55 4.33
N GLY A 192 -13.10 -2.11 3.22
CA GLY A 192 -13.33 -3.50 2.87
C GLY A 192 -12.02 -4.16 2.45
N GLY A 193 -11.77 -5.37 2.89
CA GLY A 193 -10.64 -6.14 2.37
C GLY A 193 -10.93 -6.49 0.90
N GLY A 194 -10.31 -5.77 -0.02
CA GLY A 194 -10.51 -5.99 -1.46
C GLY A 194 -9.66 -7.14 -2.03
N CYS A 195 -8.91 -7.86 -1.21
CA CYS A 195 -8.04 -8.94 -1.67
C CYS A 195 -8.76 -10.29 -1.58
N LEU A 196 -8.96 -10.95 -2.71
CA LEU A 196 -9.59 -12.26 -2.81
C LEU A 196 -8.88 -13.34 -1.98
N LEU A 197 -7.56 -13.23 -1.80
CA LEU A 197 -6.77 -14.14 -0.97
C LEU A 197 -7.15 -14.11 0.53
N THR A 198 -8.00 -13.18 0.94
CA THR A 198 -8.54 -13.12 2.30
C THR A 198 -9.92 -13.75 2.41
N ASP A 199 -10.56 -14.07 1.29
CA ASP A 199 -11.84 -14.76 1.23
C ASP A 199 -11.62 -16.27 1.39
N PRO A 200 -12.30 -16.93 2.35
CA PRO A 200 -12.12 -18.37 2.59
C PRO A 200 -12.47 -19.23 1.38
N ALA A 201 -13.65 -19.00 0.79
CA ALA A 201 -14.13 -19.84 -0.31
C ALA A 201 -13.28 -19.69 -1.57
N TYR A 202 -12.78 -18.49 -1.84
CA TYR A 202 -11.82 -18.26 -2.92
C TYR A 202 -10.48 -18.95 -2.64
N SER A 203 -9.98 -18.84 -1.42
CA SER A 203 -8.71 -19.45 -1.01
C SER A 203 -8.74 -20.95 -1.07
N ASP A 204 -9.83 -21.58 -0.60
CA ASP A 204 -10.00 -23.04 -0.67
C ASP A 204 -9.92 -23.55 -2.12
N ARG A 205 -10.57 -22.83 -3.05
CA ARG A 205 -10.51 -23.17 -4.48
C ARG A 205 -9.12 -22.93 -5.08
N LEU A 206 -8.44 -21.86 -4.66
CA LEU A 206 -7.10 -21.56 -5.13
C LEU A 206 -6.07 -22.58 -4.63
N GLU A 207 -6.24 -23.11 -3.41
CA GLU A 207 -5.42 -24.20 -2.87
C GLU A 207 -5.54 -25.50 -3.68
N ILE A 208 -6.70 -25.77 -4.25
CA ILE A 208 -6.89 -26.92 -5.15
C ILE A 208 -6.04 -26.73 -6.39
N LEU A 209 -6.08 -25.55 -7.02
CA LEU A 209 -5.22 -25.26 -8.18
C LEU A 209 -3.73 -25.36 -7.83
N GLU A 210 -3.33 -24.95 -6.63
CA GLU A 210 -1.95 -25.09 -6.17
C GLU A 210 -1.53 -26.55 -6.07
N LYS A 211 -2.37 -27.41 -5.47
CA LYS A 211 -2.12 -28.86 -5.34
C LYS A 211 -2.03 -29.56 -6.70
N ASP A 212 -2.78 -29.07 -7.68
CA ASP A 212 -2.81 -29.61 -9.04
C ASP A 212 -1.67 -29.01 -9.92
N GLY A 213 -0.80 -28.14 -9.36
CA GLY A 213 0.28 -27.50 -10.09
C GLY A 213 -0.17 -26.42 -11.08
N LEU A 214 -1.39 -25.89 -10.93
CA LEU A 214 -2.01 -24.91 -11.81
C LEU A 214 -1.94 -23.47 -11.28
N LEU A 215 -1.21 -23.23 -10.18
CA LEU A 215 -0.99 -21.88 -9.64
C LEU A 215 0.18 -21.21 -10.37
N GLU A 216 0.09 -21.14 -11.70
CA GLU A 216 1.09 -20.53 -12.57
C GLU A 216 0.52 -19.30 -13.29
N GLU A 217 1.38 -18.34 -13.64
CA GLU A 217 0.93 -17.13 -14.34
C GLU A 217 0.23 -17.44 -15.66
N LYS A 218 0.71 -18.44 -16.40
CA LYS A 218 0.09 -18.92 -17.65
C LYS A 218 -1.33 -19.47 -17.46
N GLU A 219 -1.66 -19.94 -16.23
CA GLU A 219 -2.97 -20.46 -15.86
C GLU A 219 -3.83 -19.41 -15.15
N SER A 220 -3.39 -18.14 -15.16
CA SER A 220 -4.05 -17.04 -14.41
C SER A 220 -5.51 -16.80 -14.80
N TYR A 221 -5.93 -17.24 -15.99
CA TYR A 221 -7.35 -17.22 -16.38
C TYR A 221 -8.23 -18.04 -15.43
N LEU A 222 -7.70 -19.13 -14.84
CA LEU A 222 -8.41 -19.94 -13.85
C LEU A 222 -8.70 -19.13 -12.57
N PHE A 223 -7.78 -18.21 -12.17
CA PHE A 223 -7.97 -17.38 -10.98
C PHE A 223 -9.21 -16.49 -11.08
N HIS A 224 -9.59 -16.10 -12.29
CA HIS A 224 -10.79 -15.32 -12.54
C HIS A 224 -12.05 -16.16 -12.48
N LEU A 225 -11.99 -17.42 -12.87
CA LEU A 225 -13.13 -18.37 -12.79
C LEU A 225 -13.49 -18.71 -11.34
N LEU A 226 -12.52 -18.60 -10.41
CA LEU A 226 -12.77 -18.86 -8.99
C LEU A 226 -13.62 -17.78 -8.28
N LYS A 227 -13.95 -16.69 -8.95
CA LYS A 227 -14.73 -15.57 -8.39
C LYS A 227 -16.25 -15.83 -8.36
N ILE A 228 -16.70 -16.96 -8.93
CA ILE A 228 -18.11 -17.32 -9.09
C ILE A 228 -18.63 -18.00 -7.84
#